data_7775378d2aca7a395eaea7ea3b951ee3
#
_entry.id   7775378d2aca7a395eaea7ea3b951ee3
#
_cell.length_a   1.000
_cell.length_b   1.000
_cell.length_c   1.000
_cell.angle_alpha   90.00
_cell.angle_beta   90.00
_cell.angle_gamma   90.00
#
_symmetry.space_group_name_H-M   'P 1'
#
loop_
_entity.id
_entity.type
_entity.pdbx_description
1 polymer ?
#
loop_
_entity_poly.entity_id
_entity_poly.type
_entity_poly.pdbx_seq_one_letter_code
_entity_poly.pdbx_strand_id
1 'polypeptide(L)'
;VNYYETLNQHANDVEITPSETSYFSTPGNTLDPRIFQGSVLRNVVREAILTLLYNHLQLGYNEPQAWTNVYLAGSGVSFNWEAHRDPADLDCLVSVDYVQFRQSNQEYKGWSDREISAEINQGFRNELYPRTETFMGTFELTFYVNVNPNIKELNPYAAYDVVSDKWVIAPKAETAVSNPEWESAIERDRSMATEIIKRYASAYEKVKGARNDAMRINAETALAHAVHQGTLLFEDIHESRSNAFNPGGAGYHDYNNYRWQANKQSGVVPALKKLSDMAKEAQESFAYETYGVELPDVSTLIRRAQR
;
A
#
# COMPACT_ATOMS: atom_id res chain seq x y z
N VAL A 1 -9.63 -30.36 6.40
CA VAL A 1 -8.91 -29.18 6.93
C VAL A 1 -9.95 -28.11 7.21
N ASN A 2 -9.84 -27.40 8.31
CA ASN A 2 -10.72 -26.27 8.62
C ASN A 2 -9.90 -24.96 8.64
N TYR A 3 -10.57 -23.83 8.49
CA TYR A 3 -9.92 -22.51 8.46
C TYR A 3 -9.01 -22.24 9.66
N TYR A 4 -9.40 -22.71 10.86
CA TYR A 4 -8.62 -22.50 12.08
C TYR A 4 -7.29 -23.25 12.07
N GLU A 5 -7.29 -24.47 11.54
CA GLU A 5 -6.06 -25.27 11.36
C GLU A 5 -5.14 -24.59 10.33
N THR A 6 -5.69 -24.13 9.23
CA THR A 6 -4.93 -23.41 8.20
C THR A 6 -4.35 -22.12 8.77
N LEU A 7 -5.13 -21.32 9.50
CA LEU A 7 -4.63 -20.11 10.14
C LEU A 7 -3.48 -20.41 11.13
N ASN A 8 -3.56 -21.51 11.88
CA ASN A 8 -2.48 -21.90 12.78
C ASN A 8 -1.19 -22.24 12.05
N GLN A 9 -1.26 -22.80 10.85
CA GLN A 9 -0.06 -23.10 10.02
C GLN A 9 0.66 -21.82 9.58
N HIS A 10 -0.05 -20.73 9.36
CA HIS A 10 0.51 -19.42 9.00
C HIS A 10 0.84 -18.55 10.21
N ALA A 11 0.44 -18.97 11.43
CA ALA A 11 0.68 -18.19 12.65
C ALA A 11 2.18 -18.11 12.98
N ASN A 12 2.64 -16.93 13.33
CA ASN A 12 4.02 -16.64 13.73
C ASN A 12 4.05 -15.58 14.84
N ASP A 13 5.24 -15.26 15.34
CA ASP A 13 5.39 -14.23 16.35
C ASP A 13 5.08 -12.85 15.79
N VAL A 14 4.20 -12.12 16.49
CA VAL A 14 3.79 -10.76 16.15
C VAL A 14 4.05 -9.83 17.32
N GLU A 15 4.83 -8.80 17.07
CA GLU A 15 5.20 -7.80 18.07
C GLU A 15 5.01 -6.38 17.53
N ILE A 16 4.66 -5.45 18.43
CA ILE A 16 4.64 -4.02 18.14
C ILE A 16 6.04 -3.48 18.37
N THR A 17 6.77 -3.25 17.28
CA THR A 17 8.13 -2.71 17.31
C THR A 17 8.14 -1.33 16.67
N PRO A 18 8.42 -0.25 17.43
CA PRO A 18 8.53 1.09 16.88
C PRO A 18 9.55 1.19 15.74
N SER A 19 9.27 2.02 14.77
CA SER A 19 10.16 2.31 13.64
C SER A 19 10.16 3.80 13.33
N GLU A 20 11.25 4.30 12.76
CA GLU A 20 11.30 5.66 12.27
C GLU A 20 10.48 5.80 10.97
N THR A 21 9.84 6.95 10.80
CA THR A 21 9.18 7.34 9.55
C THR A 21 9.67 8.71 9.11
N SER A 22 9.79 8.89 7.81
CA SER A 22 10.16 10.19 7.24
C SER A 22 9.14 11.30 7.51
N TYR A 23 7.89 10.95 7.81
CA TYR A 23 6.81 11.89 8.05
C TYR A 23 7.05 12.84 9.23
N PHE A 24 7.64 12.33 10.32
CA PHE A 24 7.94 13.09 11.55
C PHE A 24 9.39 13.56 11.65
N SER A 25 10.22 13.23 10.67
CA SER A 25 11.63 13.63 10.69
C SER A 25 11.76 15.12 10.35
N THR A 26 12.84 15.74 10.85
CA THR A 26 13.19 17.11 10.47
C THR A 26 13.62 17.14 9.01
N PRO A 27 13.00 17.97 8.16
CA PRO A 27 13.39 18.04 6.76
C PRO A 27 14.79 18.60 6.58
N GLY A 28 15.52 18.04 5.62
CA GLY A 28 16.75 18.61 5.09
C GLY A 28 16.48 19.80 4.17
N ASN A 29 17.48 20.15 3.40
CA ASN A 29 17.41 21.26 2.42
C ASN A 29 17.68 20.80 0.97
N THR A 30 17.86 19.51 0.77
CA THR A 30 18.13 18.90 -0.55
C THR A 30 17.22 17.72 -0.80
N LEU A 31 16.93 17.47 -2.07
CA LEU A 31 16.30 16.24 -2.53
C LEU A 31 17.33 15.13 -2.63
N ASP A 32 16.88 13.89 -2.69
CA ASP A 32 17.75 12.71 -2.79
C ASP A 32 18.68 12.84 -4.03
N PRO A 33 20.00 12.97 -3.85
CA PRO A 33 20.94 13.17 -4.94
C PRO A 33 21.10 11.94 -5.85
N ARG A 34 20.61 10.77 -5.43
CA ARG A 34 20.59 9.56 -6.25
C ARG A 34 19.59 9.67 -7.40
N ILE A 35 18.48 10.37 -7.17
CA ILE A 35 17.40 10.54 -8.17
C ILE A 35 17.26 11.97 -8.69
N PHE A 36 17.72 13.00 -7.96
CA PHE A 36 17.66 14.39 -8.39
C PHE A 36 19.05 15.00 -8.60
N GLN A 37 19.14 15.94 -9.51
CA GLN A 37 20.26 16.87 -9.64
C GLN A 37 19.73 18.28 -9.34
N GLY A 38 19.97 18.76 -8.13
CA GLY A 38 19.26 19.93 -7.61
C GLY A 38 17.76 19.67 -7.50
N SER A 39 16.96 20.39 -8.27
CA SER A 39 15.49 20.22 -8.30
C SER A 39 14.97 19.47 -9.53
N VAL A 40 15.87 18.96 -10.39
CA VAL A 40 15.50 18.27 -11.65
C VAL A 40 15.75 16.78 -11.52
N LEU A 41 14.81 15.97 -11.95
CA LEU A 41 14.95 14.51 -11.97
C LEU A 41 16.11 14.13 -12.92
N ARG A 42 17.00 13.25 -12.48
CA ARG A 42 18.10 12.77 -13.32
C ARG A 42 17.54 12.04 -14.55
N ASN A 43 18.05 12.37 -15.74
CA ASN A 43 17.54 11.80 -16.99
C ASN A 43 17.59 10.27 -17.00
N VAL A 44 18.65 9.66 -16.44
CA VAL A 44 18.77 8.20 -16.35
C VAL A 44 17.64 7.57 -15.50
N VAL A 45 17.22 8.24 -14.43
CA VAL A 45 16.12 7.79 -13.57
C VAL A 45 14.79 7.95 -14.30
N ARG A 46 14.59 9.12 -14.90
CA ARG A 46 13.40 9.45 -15.69
C ARG A 46 13.17 8.44 -16.81
N GLU A 47 14.18 8.19 -17.64
CA GLU A 47 14.12 7.24 -18.75
C GLU A 47 13.87 5.81 -18.25
N ALA A 48 14.51 5.40 -17.16
CA ALA A 48 14.30 4.06 -16.58
C ALA A 48 12.86 3.86 -16.11
N ILE A 49 12.27 4.84 -15.40
CA ILE A 49 10.87 4.80 -14.95
C ILE A 49 9.91 4.68 -16.13
N LEU A 50 10.06 5.56 -17.14
CA LEU A 50 9.18 5.56 -18.32
C LEU A 50 9.32 4.28 -19.15
N THR A 51 10.55 3.79 -19.31
CA THR A 51 10.82 2.56 -20.07
C THR A 51 10.18 1.34 -19.39
N LEU A 52 10.35 1.21 -18.07
CA LEU A 52 9.74 0.10 -17.31
C LEU A 52 8.21 0.11 -17.42
N LEU A 53 7.61 1.29 -17.21
CA LEU A 53 6.17 1.43 -17.27
C LEU A 53 5.61 1.14 -18.66
N TYR A 54 6.14 1.82 -19.68
CA TYR A 54 5.58 1.69 -21.04
C TYR A 54 5.84 0.32 -21.65
N ASN A 55 6.98 -0.30 -21.40
CA ASN A 55 7.23 -1.67 -21.83
C ASN A 55 6.25 -2.66 -21.20
N HIS A 56 5.88 -2.44 -19.92
CA HIS A 56 4.87 -3.28 -19.28
C HIS A 56 3.47 -3.02 -19.85
N LEU A 57 3.04 -1.78 -19.93
CA LEU A 57 1.71 -1.43 -20.42
C LEU A 57 1.47 -1.86 -21.88
N GLN A 58 2.48 -1.78 -22.74
CA GLN A 58 2.41 -2.20 -24.15
C GLN A 58 2.18 -3.70 -24.34
N LEU A 59 2.40 -4.53 -23.31
CA LEU A 59 2.10 -5.96 -23.38
C LEU A 59 0.59 -6.24 -23.38
N GLY A 60 -0.20 -5.36 -22.75
CA GLY A 60 -1.63 -5.56 -22.58
C GLY A 60 -2.53 -4.46 -23.16
N TYR A 61 -1.95 -3.30 -23.52
CA TYR A 61 -2.73 -2.13 -23.92
C TYR A 61 -2.15 -1.41 -25.11
N ASN A 62 -3.03 -0.84 -25.95
CA ASN A 62 -2.65 -0.04 -27.11
C ASN A 62 -2.33 1.41 -26.68
N GLU A 63 -1.30 1.99 -27.28
CA GLU A 63 -0.94 3.42 -27.20
C GLU A 63 -0.86 3.98 -25.76
N PRO A 64 -0.16 3.34 -24.80
CA PRO A 64 -0.18 3.77 -23.41
C PRO A 64 0.31 5.21 -23.19
N GLN A 65 1.20 5.72 -24.05
CA GLN A 65 1.67 7.09 -23.98
C GLN A 65 0.58 8.14 -24.28
N ALA A 66 -0.49 7.74 -24.98
CA ALA A 66 -1.58 8.65 -25.36
C ALA A 66 -2.55 8.92 -24.20
N TRP A 67 -2.66 8.00 -23.26
CA TRP A 67 -3.68 8.04 -22.19
C TRP A 67 -3.09 7.99 -20.77
N THR A 68 -1.76 7.93 -20.59
CA THR A 68 -1.12 7.96 -19.28
C THR A 68 -0.32 9.23 -19.05
N ASN A 69 -0.31 9.69 -17.79
CA ASN A 69 0.72 10.56 -17.27
C ASN A 69 1.30 9.95 -15.99
N VAL A 70 2.54 10.29 -15.65
CA VAL A 70 3.29 9.65 -14.56
C VAL A 70 3.83 10.70 -13.61
N TYR A 71 3.51 10.56 -12.34
CA TYR A 71 3.99 11.46 -11.30
C TYR A 71 4.81 10.67 -10.28
N LEU A 72 6.06 11.07 -10.08
CA LEU A 72 6.82 10.62 -8.93
C LEU A 72 6.35 11.45 -7.73
N ALA A 73 5.81 10.78 -6.71
CA ALA A 73 5.18 11.40 -5.55
C ALA A 73 5.63 10.74 -4.24
N GLY A 74 4.99 11.12 -3.14
CA GLY A 74 5.26 10.52 -1.84
C GLY A 74 6.54 11.01 -1.17
N SER A 75 7.04 10.21 -0.24
CA SER A 75 8.19 10.57 0.60
C SER A 75 9.52 10.58 -0.17
N GLY A 76 9.64 9.83 -1.25
CA GLY A 76 10.84 9.79 -2.11
C GLY A 76 11.17 11.11 -2.79
N VAL A 77 10.19 12.02 -2.92
CA VAL A 77 10.37 13.37 -3.48
C VAL A 77 10.28 14.46 -2.41
N SER A 78 10.51 14.11 -1.14
CA SER A 78 10.50 15.03 -0.01
C SER A 78 11.91 15.44 0.41
N PHE A 79 12.02 16.50 1.24
CA PHE A 79 13.26 16.87 1.91
C PHE A 79 13.60 15.97 3.11
N ASN A 80 12.79 14.94 3.37
CA ASN A 80 12.99 13.97 4.46
C ASN A 80 13.57 12.63 3.94
N TRP A 81 14.14 12.63 2.74
CA TRP A 81 14.62 11.41 2.10
C TRP A 81 15.71 10.67 2.90
N GLU A 82 16.53 11.38 3.69
CA GLU A 82 17.58 10.78 4.54
C GLU A 82 17.02 9.89 5.67
N ALA A 83 15.75 10.10 6.06
CA ALA A 83 15.05 9.29 7.06
C ALA A 83 14.33 8.07 6.45
N HIS A 84 14.56 7.77 5.16
CA HIS A 84 13.98 6.61 4.53
C HIS A 84 14.72 5.34 4.94
N ARG A 85 13.96 4.24 4.99
CA ARG A 85 14.51 2.89 5.09
C ARG A 85 15.37 2.54 3.87
N ASP A 86 16.15 1.49 3.97
CA ASP A 86 16.89 0.92 2.85
C ASP A 86 16.30 -0.48 2.53
N PRO A 87 15.81 -0.73 1.30
CA PRO A 87 15.68 0.20 0.17
C PRO A 87 14.64 1.31 0.42
N ALA A 88 14.87 2.49 -0.17
CA ALA A 88 13.94 3.61 -0.10
C ALA A 88 12.77 3.41 -1.06
N ASP A 89 11.56 3.81 -0.63
CA ASP A 89 10.35 3.72 -1.43
C ASP A 89 10.29 4.85 -2.47
N LEU A 90 10.02 4.51 -3.74
CA LEU A 90 9.67 5.45 -4.80
C LEU A 90 8.27 5.13 -5.31
N ASP A 91 7.35 6.06 -5.12
CA ASP A 91 5.95 5.91 -5.54
C ASP A 91 5.69 6.64 -6.86
N CYS A 92 5.36 5.88 -7.90
CA CYS A 92 4.90 6.41 -9.18
C CYS A 92 3.38 6.33 -9.30
N LEU A 93 2.72 7.48 -9.21
CA LEU A 93 1.30 7.60 -9.47
C LEU A 93 1.07 7.71 -10.98
N VAL A 94 0.33 6.78 -11.54
CA VAL A 94 -0.07 6.77 -12.96
C VAL A 94 -1.47 7.35 -13.07
N SER A 95 -1.58 8.49 -13.72
CA SER A 95 -2.85 9.11 -14.08
C SER A 95 -3.33 8.54 -15.43
N VAL A 96 -4.60 8.17 -15.51
CA VAL A 96 -5.20 7.58 -16.71
C VAL A 96 -6.28 8.51 -17.25
N ASP A 97 -6.14 8.91 -18.50
CA ASP A 97 -7.27 9.47 -19.27
C ASP A 97 -8.16 8.31 -19.73
N TYR A 98 -9.21 8.04 -18.95
CA TYR A 98 -10.12 6.91 -19.20
C TYR A 98 -10.91 7.03 -20.50
N VAL A 99 -11.13 8.25 -20.99
CA VAL A 99 -11.80 8.46 -22.29
C VAL A 99 -10.86 8.01 -23.40
N GLN A 100 -9.64 8.51 -23.40
CA GLN A 100 -8.63 8.14 -24.37
C GLN A 100 -8.24 6.65 -24.25
N PHE A 101 -8.15 6.12 -23.03
CA PHE A 101 -7.90 4.70 -22.80
C PHE A 101 -8.93 3.82 -23.54
N ARG A 102 -10.25 4.10 -23.36
CA ARG A 102 -11.32 3.33 -24.04
C ARG A 102 -11.34 3.53 -25.55
N GLN A 103 -10.84 4.66 -26.06
CA GLN A 103 -10.69 4.88 -27.50
C GLN A 103 -9.59 4.01 -28.09
N SER A 104 -8.46 3.88 -27.41
CA SER A 104 -7.33 3.05 -27.84
C SER A 104 -7.57 1.55 -27.57
N ASN A 105 -8.40 1.20 -26.57
CA ASN A 105 -8.64 -0.17 -26.10
C ASN A 105 -10.16 -0.47 -26.11
N GLN A 106 -10.70 -0.79 -27.27
CA GLN A 106 -12.15 -0.92 -27.50
C GLN A 106 -12.82 -2.04 -26.67
N GLU A 107 -12.07 -3.06 -26.28
CA GLU A 107 -12.53 -4.16 -25.43
C GLU A 107 -12.93 -3.71 -24.02
N TYR A 108 -12.44 -2.55 -23.57
CA TYR A 108 -12.76 -1.95 -22.27
C TYR A 108 -13.88 -0.90 -22.33
N LYS A 109 -14.56 -0.76 -23.47
CA LYS A 109 -15.57 0.29 -23.68
C LYS A 109 -16.70 0.29 -22.64
N GLY A 110 -17.07 -0.88 -22.12
CA GLY A 110 -18.11 -1.03 -21.10
C GLY A 110 -17.63 -0.96 -19.66
N TRP A 111 -16.33 -0.82 -19.43
CA TRP A 111 -15.77 -0.82 -18.09
C TRP A 111 -15.80 0.56 -17.45
N SER A 112 -16.08 0.61 -16.15
CA SER A 112 -15.96 1.84 -15.36
C SER A 112 -14.47 2.20 -15.14
N ASP A 113 -14.22 3.47 -14.76
CA ASP A 113 -12.87 3.93 -14.43
C ASP A 113 -12.25 3.13 -13.27
N ARG A 114 -13.08 2.71 -12.30
CA ARG A 114 -12.66 1.90 -11.17
C ARG A 114 -12.24 0.48 -11.59
N GLU A 115 -12.96 -0.13 -12.51
CA GLU A 115 -12.61 -1.45 -13.04
C GLU A 115 -11.31 -1.41 -13.84
N ILE A 116 -11.15 -0.40 -14.70
CA ILE A 116 -9.91 -0.17 -15.47
C ILE A 116 -8.72 0.04 -14.51
N SER A 117 -8.89 0.89 -13.49
CA SER A 117 -7.84 1.13 -12.49
C SER A 117 -7.45 -0.15 -11.74
N ALA A 118 -8.44 -0.96 -11.35
CA ALA A 118 -8.20 -2.20 -10.63
C ALA A 118 -7.43 -3.21 -11.49
N GLU A 119 -7.77 -3.32 -12.77
CA GLU A 119 -7.11 -4.19 -13.74
C GLU A 119 -5.64 -3.79 -13.95
N ILE A 120 -5.37 -2.49 -14.21
CA ILE A 120 -4.01 -1.99 -14.40
C ILE A 120 -3.18 -2.20 -13.11
N ASN A 121 -3.75 -1.87 -11.95
CA ASN A 121 -3.09 -2.04 -10.66
C ASN A 121 -2.76 -3.51 -10.35
N GLN A 122 -3.57 -4.44 -10.82
CA GLN A 122 -3.26 -5.85 -10.67
C GLN A 122 -2.06 -6.26 -11.52
N GLY A 123 -2.01 -5.83 -12.79
CA GLY A 123 -0.83 -6.04 -13.64
C GLY A 123 0.45 -5.45 -13.01
N PHE A 124 0.34 -4.25 -12.43
CA PHE A 124 1.46 -3.64 -11.72
C PHE A 124 1.93 -4.48 -10.53
N ARG A 125 1.03 -4.98 -9.69
CA ARG A 125 1.42 -5.81 -8.53
C ARG A 125 2.01 -7.15 -8.92
N ASN A 126 1.39 -7.83 -9.87
CA ASN A 126 1.73 -9.22 -10.18
C ASN A 126 2.90 -9.35 -11.15
N GLU A 127 3.09 -8.40 -12.06
CA GLU A 127 4.02 -8.53 -13.17
C GLU A 127 5.12 -7.46 -13.20
N LEU A 128 4.78 -6.22 -12.84
CA LEU A 128 5.74 -5.12 -12.88
C LEU A 128 6.54 -5.01 -11.57
N TYR A 129 5.89 -5.05 -10.42
CA TYR A 129 6.54 -4.89 -9.11
C TYR A 129 7.69 -5.88 -8.87
N PRO A 130 7.59 -7.20 -9.17
CA PRO A 130 8.72 -8.12 -9.01
C PRO A 130 9.99 -7.74 -9.80
N ARG A 131 9.85 -6.86 -10.79
CA ARG A 131 10.97 -6.34 -11.62
C ARG A 131 11.49 -4.99 -11.15
N THR A 132 10.78 -4.34 -10.22
CA THR A 132 11.08 -2.98 -9.75
C THR A 132 11.33 -2.88 -8.25
N GLU A 133 11.22 -3.99 -7.51
CA GLU A 133 11.50 -4.05 -6.06
C GLU A 133 12.97 -3.75 -5.69
N THR A 134 13.88 -3.82 -6.67
CA THR A 134 15.29 -3.47 -6.52
C THR A 134 15.73 -2.46 -7.60
N PHE A 135 14.87 -1.49 -7.88
CA PHE A 135 15.13 -0.46 -8.88
C PHE A 135 16.44 0.29 -8.61
N MET A 136 17.32 0.33 -9.60
CA MET A 136 18.68 0.92 -9.52
C MET A 136 19.51 0.40 -8.32
N GLY A 137 19.17 -0.77 -7.79
CA GLY A 137 19.88 -1.43 -6.70
C GLY A 137 19.66 -0.84 -5.31
N THR A 138 18.90 0.26 -5.17
CA THR A 138 18.72 0.99 -3.91
C THR A 138 17.30 1.44 -3.61
N PHE A 139 16.38 1.26 -4.54
CA PHE A 139 15.00 1.71 -4.39
C PHE A 139 14.01 0.57 -4.61
N GLU A 140 12.90 0.64 -3.89
CA GLU A 140 11.68 -0.11 -4.17
C GLU A 140 10.76 0.82 -4.97
N LEU A 141 10.61 0.56 -6.29
CA LEU A 141 9.81 1.39 -7.17
C LEU A 141 8.43 0.77 -7.36
N THR A 142 7.41 1.48 -6.95
CA THR A 142 6.02 1.05 -7.11
C THR A 142 5.26 1.93 -8.09
N PHE A 143 4.38 1.29 -8.88
CA PHE A 143 3.46 1.99 -9.77
C PHE A 143 2.03 1.73 -9.32
N TYR A 144 1.23 2.78 -9.32
CA TYR A 144 -0.17 2.60 -9.01
C TYR A 144 -1.06 3.64 -9.69
N VAL A 145 -2.26 3.21 -10.12
CA VAL A 145 -3.30 4.07 -10.69
C VAL A 145 -4.28 4.46 -9.59
N ASN A 146 -4.47 5.77 -9.40
CA ASN A 146 -5.60 6.28 -8.64
C ASN A 146 -6.78 6.49 -9.59
N VAL A 147 -7.99 6.13 -9.15
CA VAL A 147 -9.22 6.34 -9.95
C VAL A 147 -9.42 7.82 -10.30
N ASN A 148 -9.07 8.74 -9.37
CA ASN A 148 -9.01 10.16 -9.67
C ASN A 148 -7.69 10.49 -10.38
N PRO A 149 -7.72 10.90 -11.67
CA PRO A 149 -6.50 11.20 -12.43
C PRO A 149 -5.88 12.54 -12.08
N ASN A 150 -6.56 13.41 -11.31
CA ASN A 150 -6.08 14.76 -11.00
C ASN A 150 -5.15 14.77 -9.79
N ILE A 151 -3.85 14.77 -10.04
CA ILE A 151 -2.82 14.77 -8.99
C ILE A 151 -2.96 15.94 -8.00
N LYS A 152 -3.50 17.09 -8.43
CA LYS A 152 -3.66 18.24 -7.54
C LYS A 152 -4.82 18.07 -6.55
N GLU A 153 -5.83 17.30 -6.89
CA GLU A 153 -6.96 17.00 -5.99
C GLU A 153 -6.59 15.98 -4.92
N LEU A 154 -5.54 15.20 -5.15
CA LEU A 154 -5.03 14.22 -4.18
C LEU A 154 -4.20 14.87 -3.06
N ASN A 155 -3.86 16.16 -3.20
CA ASN A 155 -3.08 16.94 -2.23
C ASN A 155 -1.83 16.19 -1.70
N PRO A 156 -0.95 15.62 -2.56
CA PRO A 156 0.26 14.97 -2.10
C PRO A 156 1.23 16.00 -1.53
N TYR A 157 2.21 15.56 -0.73
CA TYR A 157 3.29 16.41 -0.24
C TYR A 157 4.03 17.11 -1.39
N ALA A 158 4.39 16.35 -2.42
CA ALA A 158 5.02 16.83 -3.64
C ALA A 158 4.68 15.90 -4.80
N ALA A 159 4.74 16.39 -6.02
CA ALA A 159 4.55 15.60 -7.24
C ALA A 159 5.40 16.15 -8.39
N TYR A 160 6.26 15.30 -8.93
CA TYR A 160 7.07 15.58 -10.13
C TYR A 160 6.46 14.85 -11.33
N ASP A 161 6.10 15.59 -12.36
CA ASP A 161 5.63 15.04 -13.64
C ASP A 161 6.83 14.47 -14.41
N VAL A 162 6.92 13.15 -14.47
CA VAL A 162 8.03 12.43 -15.09
C VAL A 162 7.98 12.54 -16.62
N VAL A 163 6.78 12.66 -17.19
CA VAL A 163 6.60 12.80 -18.66
C VAL A 163 7.04 14.19 -19.11
N SER A 164 6.54 15.24 -18.44
CA SER A 164 6.83 16.64 -18.79
C SER A 164 8.12 17.17 -18.16
N ASP A 165 8.81 16.37 -17.35
CA ASP A 165 10.07 16.70 -16.66
C ASP A 165 10.01 18.00 -15.84
N LYS A 166 8.97 18.12 -14.98
CA LYS A 166 8.73 19.32 -14.17
C LYS A 166 7.94 19.04 -12.90
N TRP A 167 8.11 19.92 -11.92
CA TRP A 167 7.25 19.92 -10.73
C TRP A 167 5.83 20.38 -11.07
N VAL A 168 4.84 19.60 -10.61
CA VAL A 168 3.42 20.00 -10.55
C VAL A 168 3.11 20.55 -9.17
N ILE A 169 3.66 19.93 -8.13
CA ILE A 169 3.61 20.37 -6.74
C ILE A 169 5.04 20.26 -6.22
N ALA A 170 5.69 21.41 -6.01
CA ALA A 170 7.06 21.43 -5.49
C ALA A 170 7.09 21.04 -4.00
N PRO A 171 8.11 20.31 -3.53
CA PRO A 171 8.25 19.98 -2.12
C PRO A 171 8.49 21.22 -1.27
N LYS A 172 8.05 21.14 -0.01
CA LYS A 172 8.26 22.19 1.00
C LYS A 172 8.98 21.57 2.19
N ALA A 173 9.80 22.38 2.88
CA ALA A 173 10.45 21.96 4.12
C ALA A 173 9.48 22.09 5.28
N GLU A 174 8.55 21.16 5.44
CA GLU A 174 7.54 21.15 6.49
C GLU A 174 7.67 19.89 7.33
N THR A 175 7.66 20.05 8.66
CA THR A 175 7.56 18.93 9.61
C THR A 175 6.11 18.77 10.04
N ALA A 176 5.65 17.56 10.18
CA ALA A 176 4.32 17.29 10.74
C ALA A 176 4.24 17.82 12.17
N VAL A 177 3.20 18.63 12.43
CA VAL A 177 2.96 19.24 13.74
C VAL A 177 2.09 18.30 14.57
N SER A 178 2.53 18.01 15.81
CA SER A 178 1.71 17.26 16.77
C SER A 178 0.44 18.04 17.13
N ASN A 179 -0.67 17.32 17.17
CA ASN A 179 -1.98 17.84 17.58
C ASN A 179 -2.48 17.00 18.77
N PRO A 180 -2.66 17.59 19.98
CA PRO A 180 -3.06 16.86 21.17
C PRO A 180 -4.39 16.09 21.03
N GLU A 181 -5.35 16.61 20.26
CA GLU A 181 -6.62 15.92 20.03
C GLU A 181 -6.40 14.65 19.15
N TRP A 182 -5.55 14.78 18.15
CA TRP A 182 -5.17 13.65 17.29
C TRP A 182 -4.38 12.59 18.05
N GLU A 183 -3.43 13.01 18.88
CA GLU A 183 -2.64 12.09 19.73
C GLU A 183 -3.54 11.28 20.68
N SER A 184 -4.56 11.89 21.26
CA SER A 184 -5.52 11.16 22.10
C SER A 184 -6.32 10.09 21.35
N ALA A 185 -6.66 10.34 20.08
CA ALA A 185 -7.32 9.36 19.22
C ALA A 185 -6.37 8.22 18.82
N ILE A 186 -5.12 8.55 18.48
CA ILE A 186 -4.09 7.58 18.12
C ILE A 186 -3.70 6.68 19.30
N GLU A 187 -3.67 7.22 20.52
CA GLU A 187 -3.41 6.43 21.72
C GLU A 187 -4.50 5.36 21.95
N ARG A 188 -5.73 5.60 21.56
CA ARG A 188 -6.78 4.57 21.56
C ARG A 188 -6.46 3.44 20.57
N ASP A 189 -6.01 3.76 19.36
CA ASP A 189 -5.58 2.75 18.37
C ASP A 189 -4.44 1.90 18.94
N ARG A 190 -3.43 2.54 19.56
CA ARG A 190 -2.28 1.85 20.18
C ARG A 190 -2.71 0.92 21.31
N SER A 191 -3.60 1.40 22.18
CA SER A 191 -4.14 0.61 23.30
C SER A 191 -4.94 -0.60 22.78
N MET A 192 -5.78 -0.41 21.78
CA MET A 192 -6.53 -1.49 21.14
C MET A 192 -5.60 -2.52 20.49
N ALA A 193 -4.64 -2.06 19.70
CA ALA A 193 -3.67 -2.94 19.04
C ALA A 193 -2.85 -3.74 20.06
N THR A 194 -2.37 -3.09 21.12
CA THR A 194 -1.61 -3.75 22.20
C THR A 194 -2.41 -4.88 22.84
N GLU A 195 -3.68 -4.65 23.12
CA GLU A 195 -4.55 -5.66 23.71
C GLU A 195 -4.87 -6.81 22.75
N ILE A 196 -5.06 -6.52 21.46
CA ILE A 196 -5.24 -7.51 20.40
C ILE A 196 -4.00 -8.40 20.28
N ILE A 197 -2.81 -7.81 20.16
CA ILE A 197 -1.54 -8.55 20.03
C ILE A 197 -1.27 -9.41 21.26
N LYS A 198 -1.57 -8.91 22.46
CA LYS A 198 -1.47 -9.69 23.70
C LYS A 198 -2.40 -10.91 23.72
N ARG A 199 -3.64 -10.75 23.26
CA ARG A 199 -4.59 -11.88 23.12
C ARG A 199 -4.11 -12.86 22.07
N TYR A 200 -3.63 -12.38 20.94
CA TYR A 200 -3.03 -13.20 19.89
C TYR A 200 -1.87 -14.03 20.43
N ALA A 201 -0.87 -13.41 21.05
CA ALA A 201 0.29 -14.10 21.62
C ALA A 201 -0.12 -15.15 22.66
N SER A 202 -1.06 -14.82 23.55
CA SER A 202 -1.60 -15.78 24.53
C SER A 202 -2.30 -16.98 23.88
N ALA A 203 -3.09 -16.74 22.82
CA ALA A 203 -3.76 -17.80 22.10
C ALA A 203 -2.77 -18.68 21.33
N TYR A 204 -1.78 -18.08 20.67
CA TYR A 204 -0.73 -18.78 19.93
C TYR A 204 0.07 -19.74 20.84
N GLU A 205 0.50 -19.27 22.01
CA GLU A 205 1.17 -20.13 22.99
C GLU A 205 0.27 -21.28 23.50
N LYS A 206 -1.03 -21.04 23.66
CA LYS A 206 -1.98 -22.10 24.02
C LYS A 206 -2.16 -23.14 22.90
N VAL A 207 -2.13 -22.74 21.63
CA VAL A 207 -2.16 -23.70 20.51
C VAL A 207 -0.91 -24.58 20.56
N LYS A 208 0.29 -23.99 20.71
CA LYS A 208 1.56 -24.72 20.82
C LYS A 208 1.60 -25.68 22.02
N GLY A 209 0.99 -25.30 23.12
CA GLY A 209 0.95 -26.09 24.36
C GLY A 209 -0.26 -27.02 24.51
N ALA A 210 -1.14 -27.14 23.52
CA ALA A 210 -2.37 -27.91 23.61
C ALA A 210 -2.08 -29.42 23.75
N ARG A 211 -2.67 -30.04 24.79
CA ARG A 211 -2.43 -31.48 25.11
C ARG A 211 -3.56 -32.40 24.61
N ASN A 212 -4.64 -31.84 24.12
CA ASN A 212 -5.78 -32.57 23.57
C ASN A 212 -6.55 -31.71 22.58
N ASP A 213 -7.42 -32.32 21.79
CA ASP A 213 -8.19 -31.65 20.72
C ASP A 213 -9.09 -30.53 21.24
N ALA A 214 -9.73 -30.71 22.40
CA ALA A 214 -10.60 -29.67 22.96
C ALA A 214 -9.80 -28.41 23.33
N MET A 215 -8.63 -28.57 23.93
CA MET A 215 -7.73 -27.42 24.24
C MET A 215 -7.24 -26.77 22.96
N ARG A 216 -6.88 -27.56 21.96
CA ARG A 216 -6.42 -27.05 20.65
C ARG A 216 -7.52 -26.25 19.97
N ILE A 217 -8.73 -26.80 19.80
CA ILE A 217 -9.86 -26.11 19.15
C ILE A 217 -10.18 -24.79 19.85
N ASN A 218 -10.22 -24.77 21.19
CA ASN A 218 -10.47 -23.53 21.93
C ASN A 218 -9.37 -22.49 21.71
N ALA A 219 -8.11 -22.91 21.66
CA ALA A 219 -6.99 -22.01 21.44
C ALA A 219 -6.96 -21.48 19.99
N GLU A 220 -7.23 -22.33 19.00
CA GLU A 220 -7.35 -21.94 17.58
C GLU A 220 -8.50 -20.96 17.35
N THR A 221 -9.64 -21.18 18.01
CA THR A 221 -10.76 -20.25 17.97
C THR A 221 -10.37 -18.88 18.55
N ALA A 222 -9.69 -18.86 19.70
CA ALA A 222 -9.22 -17.61 20.31
C ALA A 222 -8.16 -16.90 19.44
N LEU A 223 -7.28 -17.67 18.79
CA LEU A 223 -6.30 -17.15 17.83
C LEU A 223 -6.99 -16.48 16.65
N ALA A 224 -7.95 -17.15 16.02
CA ALA A 224 -8.72 -16.61 14.90
C ALA A 224 -9.50 -15.34 15.26
N HIS A 225 -10.06 -15.27 16.46
CA HIS A 225 -10.70 -14.06 16.95
C HIS A 225 -9.73 -12.88 17.06
N ALA A 226 -8.54 -13.09 17.63
CA ALA A 226 -7.53 -12.04 17.74
C ALA A 226 -7.04 -11.58 16.38
N VAL A 227 -6.78 -12.51 15.46
CA VAL A 227 -6.39 -12.20 14.07
C VAL A 227 -7.47 -11.38 13.37
N HIS A 228 -8.74 -11.78 13.46
CA HIS A 228 -9.86 -11.05 12.87
C HIS A 228 -9.98 -9.62 13.43
N GLN A 229 -9.89 -9.45 14.76
CA GLN A 229 -9.90 -8.12 15.38
C GLN A 229 -8.74 -7.25 14.89
N GLY A 230 -7.54 -7.84 14.76
CA GLY A 230 -6.37 -7.14 14.22
C GLY A 230 -6.56 -6.73 12.75
N THR A 231 -7.12 -7.59 11.92
CA THR A 231 -7.46 -7.32 10.53
C THR A 231 -8.44 -6.14 10.43
N LEU A 232 -9.54 -6.16 11.21
CA LEU A 232 -10.52 -5.07 11.18
C LEU A 232 -9.91 -3.72 11.61
N LEU A 233 -9.06 -3.70 12.63
CA LEU A 233 -8.39 -2.46 13.04
C LEU A 233 -7.40 -1.97 11.99
N PHE A 234 -6.66 -2.89 11.34
CA PHE A 234 -5.79 -2.57 10.23
C PHE A 234 -6.55 -1.95 9.06
N GLU A 235 -7.65 -2.57 8.65
CA GLU A 235 -8.50 -2.10 7.57
C GLU A 235 -9.07 -0.70 7.87
N ASP A 236 -9.58 -0.47 9.08
CA ASP A 236 -10.08 0.85 9.49
C ASP A 236 -9.02 1.95 9.36
N ILE A 237 -7.80 1.70 9.87
CA ILE A 237 -6.70 2.67 9.78
C ILE A 237 -6.26 2.86 8.31
N HIS A 238 -6.21 1.79 7.52
CA HIS A 238 -5.76 1.81 6.13
C HIS A 238 -6.78 2.49 5.19
N GLU A 239 -8.06 2.16 5.31
CA GLU A 239 -9.13 2.77 4.51
C GLU A 239 -9.29 4.25 4.85
N SER A 240 -9.21 4.61 6.13
CA SER A 240 -9.23 6.01 6.57
C SER A 240 -8.11 6.82 5.91
N ARG A 241 -6.89 6.27 5.80
CA ARG A 241 -5.79 6.91 5.08
C ARG A 241 -6.14 7.18 3.61
N SER A 242 -6.81 6.23 2.94
CA SER A 242 -7.22 6.42 1.54
C SER A 242 -8.16 7.61 1.38
N ASN A 243 -9.03 7.85 2.36
CA ASN A 243 -9.94 9.01 2.35
C ASN A 243 -9.22 10.35 2.46
N ALA A 244 -8.05 10.39 3.09
CA ALA A 244 -7.22 11.60 3.15
C ALA A 244 -6.82 12.13 1.76
N PHE A 245 -6.66 11.22 0.79
CA PHE A 245 -6.22 11.52 -0.57
C PHE A 245 -7.36 11.45 -1.61
N ASN A 246 -8.60 11.34 -1.15
CA ASN A 246 -9.77 11.45 -2.01
C ASN A 246 -10.20 12.93 -2.18
N PRO A 247 -11.01 13.28 -3.18
CA PRO A 247 -11.60 14.59 -3.30
C PRO A 247 -12.29 15.03 -1.99
N GLY A 248 -11.86 16.14 -1.44
CA GLY A 248 -12.35 16.67 -0.16
C GLY A 248 -11.50 16.32 1.06
N GLY A 249 -10.51 15.41 0.94
CA GLY A 249 -9.49 15.18 1.97
C GLY A 249 -8.40 16.25 1.95
N ALA A 250 -7.70 16.42 3.07
CA ALA A 250 -6.59 17.38 3.19
C ALA A 250 -5.24 16.81 2.77
N GLY A 251 -5.22 15.58 2.20
CA GLY A 251 -4.03 14.93 1.67
C GLY A 251 -2.97 14.65 2.73
N TYR A 252 -1.76 15.12 2.45
CA TYR A 252 -0.61 14.88 3.34
C TYR A 252 -0.82 15.38 4.77
N HIS A 253 -1.57 16.49 4.95
CA HIS A 253 -1.85 17.12 6.25
C HIS A 253 -3.18 16.67 6.88
N ASP A 254 -3.85 15.67 6.29
CA ASP A 254 -5.08 15.11 6.82
C ASP A 254 -4.85 14.33 8.12
N TYR A 255 -5.84 14.40 9.04
CA TYR A 255 -5.84 13.59 10.26
C TYR A 255 -5.63 12.08 9.98
N ASN A 256 -6.30 11.55 8.97
CA ASN A 256 -6.21 10.12 8.66
C ASN A 256 -4.84 9.72 8.14
N ASN A 257 -4.15 10.60 7.38
CA ASN A 257 -2.76 10.36 7.02
C ASN A 257 -1.84 10.45 8.25
N TYR A 258 -2.05 11.45 9.11
CA TYR A 258 -1.31 11.56 10.38
C TYR A 258 -1.50 10.33 11.26
N ARG A 259 -2.75 9.86 11.44
CA ARG A 259 -3.12 8.62 12.17
C ARG A 259 -2.35 7.42 11.63
N TRP A 260 -2.33 7.24 10.30
CA TRP A 260 -1.57 6.17 9.65
C TRP A 260 -0.07 6.26 9.96
N GLN A 261 0.54 7.43 9.78
CA GLN A 261 1.97 7.62 9.99
C GLN A 261 2.38 7.43 11.46
N ALA A 262 1.59 7.92 12.41
CA ALA A 262 1.83 7.75 13.83
C ALA A 262 1.71 6.26 14.26
N ASN A 263 0.71 5.54 13.74
CA ASN A 263 0.56 4.11 13.98
C ASN A 263 1.64 3.27 13.25
N LYS A 264 2.15 3.74 12.11
CA LYS A 264 3.31 3.14 11.45
C LYS A 264 4.57 3.32 12.31
N GLN A 265 4.83 4.54 12.79
CA GLN A 265 5.98 4.86 13.64
C GLN A 265 5.97 4.07 14.95
N SER A 266 4.82 3.93 15.59
CA SER A 266 4.69 3.15 16.83
C SER A 266 4.80 1.63 16.65
N GLY A 267 4.85 1.13 15.41
CA GLY A 267 4.87 -0.30 15.10
C GLY A 267 3.50 -0.98 15.06
N VAL A 268 2.42 -0.24 15.34
CA VAL A 268 1.05 -0.76 15.33
C VAL A 268 0.66 -1.23 13.93
N VAL A 269 0.82 -0.39 12.90
CA VAL A 269 0.47 -0.75 11.52
C VAL A 269 1.24 -1.99 11.03
N PRO A 270 2.56 -2.11 11.17
CA PRO A 270 3.28 -3.32 10.78
C PRO A 270 2.79 -4.59 11.50
N ALA A 271 2.51 -4.49 12.81
CA ALA A 271 2.02 -5.63 13.59
C ALA A 271 0.62 -6.08 13.15
N LEU A 272 -0.31 -5.14 12.99
CA LEU A 272 -1.67 -5.42 12.51
C LEU A 272 -1.68 -5.94 11.08
N LYS A 273 -0.80 -5.41 10.21
CA LYS A 273 -0.64 -5.91 8.85
C LYS A 273 -0.24 -7.37 8.81
N LYS A 274 0.68 -7.80 9.67
CA LYS A 274 1.05 -9.23 9.78
C LYS A 274 -0.15 -10.11 10.13
N LEU A 275 -1.05 -9.65 11.02
CA LEU A 275 -2.28 -10.39 11.33
C LEU A 275 -3.22 -10.45 10.11
N SER A 276 -3.37 -9.36 9.38
CA SER A 276 -4.18 -9.31 8.16
C SER A 276 -3.62 -10.20 7.06
N ASP A 277 -2.31 -10.19 6.84
CA ASP A 277 -1.64 -11.05 5.86
C ASP A 277 -1.83 -12.54 6.22
N MET A 278 -1.67 -12.93 7.50
CA MET A 278 -1.94 -14.30 7.95
C MET A 278 -3.40 -14.74 7.71
N ALA A 279 -4.36 -13.85 7.96
CA ALA A 279 -5.77 -14.14 7.69
C ALA A 279 -6.01 -14.41 6.19
N LYS A 280 -5.40 -13.60 5.34
CA LYS A 280 -5.48 -13.74 3.88
C LYS A 280 -4.86 -15.04 3.39
N GLU A 281 -3.63 -15.34 3.79
CA GLU A 281 -2.93 -16.56 3.44
C GLU A 281 -3.69 -17.82 3.90
N ALA A 282 -4.23 -17.79 5.13
CA ALA A 282 -5.06 -18.88 5.64
C ALA A 282 -6.35 -19.07 4.84
N GLN A 283 -6.99 -17.97 4.40
CA GLN A 283 -8.19 -18.04 3.60
C GLN A 283 -7.92 -18.58 2.20
N GLU A 284 -6.84 -18.16 1.57
CA GLU A 284 -6.41 -18.64 0.26
C GLU A 284 -6.04 -20.13 0.31
N SER A 285 -5.25 -20.56 1.29
CA SER A 285 -4.88 -21.97 1.50
C SER A 285 -6.10 -22.85 1.79
N PHE A 286 -6.99 -22.39 2.66
CA PHE A 286 -8.24 -23.10 2.97
C PHE A 286 -9.14 -23.26 1.74
N ALA A 287 -9.26 -22.21 0.92
CA ALA A 287 -10.03 -22.27 -0.31
C ALA A 287 -9.43 -23.24 -1.32
N TYR A 288 -8.10 -23.23 -1.47
CA TYR A 288 -7.39 -24.17 -2.35
C TYR A 288 -7.56 -25.61 -1.89
N GLU A 289 -7.35 -25.92 -0.61
CA GLU A 289 -7.49 -27.25 -0.05
C GLU A 289 -8.93 -27.79 -0.09
N THR A 290 -9.93 -26.90 0.08
CA THR A 290 -11.34 -27.29 0.14
C THR A 290 -11.97 -27.43 -1.23
N TYR A 291 -11.64 -26.54 -2.15
CA TYR A 291 -12.31 -26.43 -3.45
C TYR A 291 -11.39 -26.73 -4.63
N GLY A 292 -10.08 -26.89 -4.42
CA GLY A 292 -9.09 -27.15 -5.49
C GLY A 292 -8.90 -25.98 -6.46
N VAL A 293 -9.29 -24.77 -6.05
CA VAL A 293 -9.20 -23.55 -6.87
C VAL A 293 -8.52 -22.44 -6.09
N GLU A 294 -7.65 -21.71 -6.78
CA GLU A 294 -7.22 -20.40 -6.29
C GLU A 294 -8.40 -19.44 -6.38
N LEU A 295 -8.60 -18.65 -5.33
CA LEU A 295 -9.62 -17.61 -5.38
C LEU A 295 -9.20 -16.59 -6.44
N PRO A 296 -9.98 -16.45 -7.53
CA PRO A 296 -9.63 -15.48 -8.55
C PRO A 296 -9.77 -14.08 -7.95
N ASP A 297 -8.83 -13.22 -8.31
CA ASP A 297 -8.93 -11.81 -7.95
C ASP A 297 -10.16 -11.13 -8.57
N VAL A 298 -10.49 -9.94 -8.05
CA VAL A 298 -11.71 -9.21 -8.44
C VAL A 298 -11.75 -8.93 -9.93
N SER A 299 -10.63 -8.61 -10.58
CA SER A 299 -10.59 -8.30 -12.02
C SER A 299 -10.85 -9.54 -12.87
N THR A 300 -10.34 -10.69 -12.46
CA THR A 300 -10.66 -11.97 -13.12
C THR A 300 -12.15 -12.32 -12.98
N LEU A 301 -12.77 -12.04 -11.83
CA LEU A 301 -14.20 -12.23 -11.64
C LEU A 301 -15.02 -11.30 -12.55
N ILE A 302 -14.64 -10.04 -12.67
CA ILE A 302 -15.28 -9.06 -13.56
C ILE A 302 -15.18 -9.53 -15.02
N ARG A 303 -13.98 -9.92 -15.48
CA ARG A 303 -13.79 -10.46 -16.83
C ARG A 303 -14.65 -11.69 -17.12
N ARG A 304 -14.82 -12.58 -16.16
CA ARG A 304 -15.68 -13.77 -16.30
C ARG A 304 -17.17 -13.42 -16.34
N ALA A 305 -17.59 -12.42 -15.57
CA ALA A 305 -18.98 -11.98 -15.55
C ALA A 305 -19.42 -11.23 -16.82
N GLN A 306 -18.48 -10.70 -17.61
CA GLN A 306 -18.74 -9.95 -18.84
C GLN A 306 -18.66 -10.80 -20.12
N ARG A 307 -18.29 -12.06 -20.01
CA ARG A 307 -18.33 -13.06 -21.10
C ARG A 307 -19.66 -13.80 -21.10
#